data_01ee21154c424c0a6d94463dab38fb68
#
_entry.id   01ee21154c424c0a6d94463dab38fb68
#
_cell.length_a   1.000
_cell.length_b   1.000
_cell.length_c   1.000
_cell.angle_alpha   90.00
_cell.angle_beta   90.00
_cell.angle_gamma   90.00
#
_symmetry.space_group_name_H-M   'P 1'
#
loop_
_entity.id
_entity.type
_entity.pdbx_description
1 polymer ?
#
loop_
_entity_poly.entity_id
_entity_poly.type
_entity_poly.pdbx_seq_one_letter_code
_entity_poly.pdbx_strand_id
1 'polypeptide(L)'
;MTRYFDPHRKTMQEDPKETGTPVSPVPLPLVDAPAVEPDGTHAELENSRTPPEEVVDSSNWVPVAEFANPQRESRSPSEMWPYAPGSSVSVEVRTSRSWLFRLIEGMGRWTEFFFGVASLIGCLAFATGLPGLQILTLGYLIECSGRVGRSQKIRSGLPGLRLAARLGSIVLGTLMTLLPLFYVSSLLEAARLIEPTSRSVVVLRSLQTVLMFLILPHLIASWFCGGKLRYFFWPFLAPYQLSVWMLRWVIATAPLREILDQTLGRLWPNLVADLCHVRPLTDFFLPAILLKHLWRRTLYRHARDGFWKFVGGLHLLHLTRLGLQTLAGSVAWLFVPTFLLIGGTQLPSGPAILSGFLGILSLSVVSIYLPLLQVHYGTVGKMHALFDLPEVFKVIRKSPLRITLACTLFLAAALPLYALKIEEIDPSLVWLPGLVFILFSLPARLLMAWSYARAVERESQTRWFWRWPVRSLIWPPVLFFSIFVSVTRFTSWGGAFGLFEHHAFLIPAPFMQWF
;
A
#
# COMPACT_ATOMS: atom_id res chain seq x y z
N MET A 1 -41.66 21.62 -17.73
CA MET A 1 -42.17 22.58 -16.73
C MET A 1 -41.10 23.63 -16.53
N THR A 2 -41.35 24.77 -17.15
CA THR A 2 -40.52 25.97 -17.26
C THR A 2 -40.45 26.71 -15.92
N ARG A 3 -39.25 27.08 -15.47
CA ARG A 3 -39.05 28.16 -14.49
C ARG A 3 -38.02 29.15 -14.99
N TYR A 4 -38.52 30.29 -15.34
CA TYR A 4 -38.10 31.66 -15.43
C TYR A 4 -36.78 32.06 -14.75
N PHE A 5 -35.93 32.66 -15.55
CA PHE A 5 -34.80 33.49 -15.17
C PHE A 5 -35.29 34.93 -14.96
N ASP A 6 -34.95 35.55 -13.84
CA ASP A 6 -35.19 36.98 -13.57
C ASP A 6 -33.84 37.72 -13.49
N PRO A 7 -33.55 38.70 -14.34
CA PRO A 7 -32.30 39.44 -14.35
C PRO A 7 -32.50 40.88 -13.88
N HIS A 8 -32.59 41.15 -12.60
CA HIS A 8 -32.42 42.49 -12.05
C HIS A 8 -32.07 42.47 -10.55
N ARG A 9 -30.78 42.64 -10.23
CA ARG A 9 -30.40 43.32 -8.99
C ARG A 9 -29.15 44.16 -9.22
N LYS A 10 -29.40 45.49 -9.13
CA LYS A 10 -28.48 46.60 -9.26
C LYS A 10 -27.43 46.63 -8.13
N THR A 11 -26.24 46.96 -8.51
CA THR A 11 -25.19 47.78 -7.91
C THR A 11 -25.56 48.55 -6.63
N MET A 12 -24.74 48.34 -5.60
CA MET A 12 -24.42 49.40 -4.64
C MET A 12 -22.93 49.41 -4.37
N GLN A 13 -22.36 50.51 -4.70
CA GLN A 13 -21.00 50.98 -4.59
C GLN A 13 -20.89 51.71 -3.24
N GLU A 14 -19.93 51.33 -2.39
CA GLU A 14 -19.42 52.21 -1.36
C GLU A 14 -17.94 51.87 -1.09
N ASP A 15 -17.07 52.81 -1.49
CA ASP A 15 -15.76 53.03 -0.92
C ASP A 15 -15.93 53.85 0.39
N PRO A 16 -15.08 53.70 1.39
CA PRO A 16 -14.05 54.68 1.51
C PRO A 16 -12.66 54.18 2.02
N LYS A 17 -11.65 54.88 1.52
CA LYS A 17 -10.29 55.07 1.95
C LYS A 17 -10.09 55.05 3.47
N GLU A 18 -9.11 54.32 3.93
CA GLU A 18 -8.27 54.78 5.05
C GLU A 18 -6.81 54.35 4.87
N THR A 19 -5.97 55.36 4.95
CA THR A 19 -4.52 55.38 4.90
C THR A 19 -3.97 54.92 6.24
N GLY A 20 -3.12 53.89 6.25
CA GLY A 20 -2.35 53.50 7.43
C GLY A 20 -0.90 53.18 7.07
N THR A 21 0.00 54.01 7.53
CA THR A 21 1.46 53.97 7.44
C THR A 21 2.11 52.71 7.95
N PRO A 22 3.26 52.27 7.39
CA PRO A 22 3.97 51.08 7.83
C PRO A 22 4.78 51.34 9.10
N VAL A 23 4.59 50.53 10.12
CA VAL A 23 5.38 50.50 11.35
C VAL A 23 6.57 49.53 11.16
N SER A 24 7.76 50.06 11.33
CA SER A 24 9.04 49.33 11.37
C SER A 24 9.13 48.39 12.58
N PRO A 25 9.75 47.21 12.48
CA PRO A 25 10.00 46.37 13.64
C PRO A 25 11.23 46.85 14.45
N VAL A 26 11.03 46.92 15.76
CA VAL A 26 12.05 47.21 16.78
C VAL A 26 12.89 45.94 17.02
N PRO A 27 14.24 46.05 17.13
CA PRO A 27 15.10 44.92 17.46
C PRO A 27 15.11 44.65 18.98
N LEU A 28 14.96 43.39 19.37
CA LEU A 28 15.13 42.89 20.73
C LEU A 28 16.63 42.71 21.06
N PRO A 29 17.06 42.95 22.29
CA PRO A 29 18.48 42.91 22.70
C PRO A 29 18.96 41.47 22.93
N LEU A 30 20.21 41.22 22.51
CA LEU A 30 21.04 40.07 22.85
C LEU A 30 21.25 40.00 24.36
N VAL A 31 20.99 38.85 24.95
CA VAL A 31 21.42 38.51 26.31
C VAL A 31 22.66 37.63 26.21
N ASP A 32 23.76 38.11 26.75
CA ASP A 32 25.04 37.42 26.88
C ASP A 32 24.92 36.21 27.80
N ALA A 33 25.46 35.07 27.35
CA ALA A 33 25.67 33.88 28.17
C ALA A 33 27.11 33.90 28.75
N PRO A 34 27.29 33.61 30.03
CA PRO A 34 28.63 33.56 30.62
C PRO A 34 29.35 32.26 30.29
N ALA A 35 30.65 32.41 30.02
CA ALA A 35 31.62 31.35 29.88
C ALA A 35 31.83 30.61 31.22
N VAL A 36 31.90 29.26 31.17
CA VAL A 36 32.37 28.43 32.28
C VAL A 36 33.61 27.67 31.82
N GLU A 37 34.71 27.95 32.50
CA GLU A 37 36.00 27.24 32.40
C GLU A 37 35.92 25.80 32.96
N PRO A 38 36.82 24.90 32.55
CA PRO A 38 36.86 23.53 33.04
C PRO A 38 37.76 23.41 34.27
N ASP A 39 37.24 22.87 35.35
CA ASP A 39 38.07 22.42 36.45
C ASP A 39 37.91 20.91 36.64
N GLY A 40 39.04 20.23 36.62
CA GLY A 40 39.16 18.82 36.86
C GLY A 40 39.19 18.45 38.33
N THR A 41 38.60 17.34 38.68
CA THR A 41 39.14 16.47 39.74
C THR A 41 38.41 15.09 39.75
N HIS A 42 39.19 14.08 39.97
CA HIS A 42 38.86 12.68 40.18
C HIS A 42 37.81 12.43 41.27
N ALA A 43 36.95 11.45 41.07
CA ALA A 43 36.62 10.43 42.08
C ALA A 43 35.80 9.27 41.49
N GLU A 44 36.23 8.12 41.85
CA GLU A 44 35.76 6.77 41.67
C GLU A 44 34.32 6.49 42.12
N LEU A 45 33.81 5.32 41.61
CA LEU A 45 32.78 4.45 42.17
C LEU A 45 31.29 4.84 41.96
N GLU A 46 30.56 4.16 41.10
CA GLU A 46 29.75 3.03 41.59
C GLU A 46 29.02 2.29 40.45
N ASN A 47 29.12 1.02 40.56
CA ASN A 47 28.63 -0.04 39.73
C ASN A 47 27.10 -0.11 39.80
N SER A 48 26.33 0.28 38.76
CA SER A 48 24.95 -0.14 38.60
C SER A 48 24.72 -0.68 37.19
N ARG A 49 24.62 -2.01 37.14
CA ARG A 49 24.27 -2.78 35.94
C ARG A 49 22.90 -2.41 35.42
N THR A 50 22.86 -1.66 34.36
CA THR A 50 21.69 -1.62 33.45
C THR A 50 21.83 -2.73 32.42
N PRO A 51 20.78 -3.49 32.12
CA PRO A 51 20.83 -4.52 31.07
C PRO A 51 21.03 -3.84 29.71
N PRO A 52 21.73 -4.50 28.76
CA PRO A 52 22.03 -3.92 27.48
C PRO A 52 20.72 -3.64 26.72
N GLU A 53 20.57 -2.40 26.34
CA GLU A 53 19.60 -1.93 25.37
C GLU A 53 19.92 -2.63 24.04
N GLU A 54 19.04 -3.53 23.60
CA GLU A 54 19.11 -4.21 22.32
C GLU A 54 18.96 -3.14 21.24
N VAL A 55 20.08 -2.62 20.78
CA VAL A 55 20.18 -1.72 19.64
C VAL A 55 19.69 -2.52 18.44
N VAL A 56 18.42 -2.30 18.06
CA VAL A 56 17.86 -2.79 16.79
C VAL A 56 18.64 -2.10 15.70
N ASP A 57 19.62 -2.82 15.18
CA ASP A 57 20.45 -2.42 14.05
C ASP A 57 19.55 -2.11 12.83
N SER A 58 19.36 -0.83 12.57
CA SER A 58 18.68 -0.31 11.40
C SER A 58 19.51 -0.44 10.10
N SER A 59 20.67 -1.08 10.17
CA SER A 59 21.66 -1.17 9.09
C SER A 59 21.47 -2.32 8.11
N ASN A 60 20.40 -3.12 8.19
CA ASN A 60 20.09 -4.14 7.19
C ASN A 60 19.58 -3.61 5.84
N TRP A 61 19.83 -2.34 5.56
CA TRP A 61 19.78 -1.75 4.23
C TRP A 61 21.18 -1.86 3.60
N VAL A 62 21.45 -2.96 2.90
CA VAL A 62 22.67 -3.09 2.09
C VAL A 62 22.65 -1.99 1.02
N PRO A 63 23.63 -1.08 1.02
CA PRO A 63 23.73 -0.08 -0.03
C PRO A 63 24.00 -0.78 -1.37
N VAL A 64 23.28 -0.37 -2.41
CA VAL A 64 23.30 -0.93 -3.77
C VAL A 64 24.71 -0.90 -4.45
N ALA A 65 25.71 -0.33 -3.78
CA ALA A 65 27.06 -0.17 -4.35
C ALA A 65 27.99 -1.39 -4.21
N GLU A 66 27.61 -2.43 -3.46
CA GLU A 66 28.55 -3.53 -3.14
C GLU A 66 28.42 -4.77 -4.05
N PHE A 67 27.54 -4.74 -5.04
CA PHE A 67 27.37 -5.87 -5.99
C PHE A 67 28.22 -5.81 -7.25
N ALA A 68 29.19 -4.90 -7.34
CA ALA A 68 30.02 -4.71 -8.55
C ALA A 68 31.49 -5.14 -8.38
N ASN A 69 31.81 -6.07 -7.48
CA ASN A 69 33.17 -6.60 -7.41
C ASN A 69 33.19 -8.13 -7.52
N PRO A 70 33.53 -8.71 -8.70
CA PRO A 70 33.57 -10.15 -8.93
C PRO A 70 34.85 -10.85 -8.46
N GLN A 71 35.68 -10.22 -7.63
CA GLN A 71 36.90 -10.84 -7.07
C GLN A 71 36.80 -10.94 -5.55
N ARG A 72 36.00 -11.88 -5.06
CA ARG A 72 36.15 -12.40 -3.71
C ARG A 72 36.70 -13.80 -3.79
N GLU A 73 38.02 -13.90 -3.53
CA GLU A 73 38.72 -15.15 -3.34
C GLU A 73 37.97 -16.06 -2.37
N SER A 74 37.78 -17.30 -2.80
CA SER A 74 37.20 -18.39 -2.02
C SER A 74 38.13 -18.78 -0.83
N ARG A 75 37.96 -18.13 0.30
CA ARG A 75 38.48 -18.67 1.58
C ARG A 75 37.53 -19.74 2.08
N SER A 76 38.07 -20.93 2.31
CA SER A 76 37.30 -22.05 2.84
C SER A 76 36.74 -21.72 4.24
N PRO A 77 35.50 -22.16 4.58
CA PRO A 77 34.87 -21.86 5.86
C PRO A 77 35.50 -22.53 7.10
N SER A 78 36.56 -23.31 6.92
CA SER A 78 37.12 -24.16 7.99
C SER A 78 38.13 -23.46 8.90
N GLU A 79 38.56 -22.22 8.64
CA GLU A 79 39.65 -21.60 9.41
C GLU A 79 39.24 -20.52 10.42
N MET A 80 37.94 -20.24 10.64
CA MET A 80 37.56 -19.03 11.40
C MET A 80 37.04 -19.24 12.84
N TRP A 81 36.81 -20.45 13.34
CA TRP A 81 36.34 -20.62 14.74
C TRP A 81 36.81 -21.93 15.38
N PRO A 82 37.84 -21.94 16.27
CA PRO A 82 38.28 -23.15 16.98
C PRO A 82 37.47 -23.51 18.24
N TYR A 83 36.44 -22.75 18.60
CA TYR A 83 35.57 -23.05 19.75
C TYR A 83 34.11 -22.79 19.45
N ALA A 84 33.43 -23.71 18.76
CA ALA A 84 31.98 -23.84 18.85
C ALA A 84 31.64 -24.79 20.00
N PRO A 85 30.96 -24.36 21.08
CA PRO A 85 30.40 -25.31 22.05
C PRO A 85 29.37 -26.16 21.31
N GLY A 86 29.43 -27.47 21.53
CA GLY A 86 28.71 -28.50 20.79
C GLY A 86 27.29 -28.10 20.41
N SER A 87 27.09 -27.88 19.13
CA SER A 87 25.76 -27.80 18.56
C SER A 87 25.11 -29.16 18.77
N SER A 88 24.19 -29.22 19.74
CA SER A 88 23.23 -30.31 19.78
C SER A 88 22.50 -30.26 18.42
N VAL A 89 22.85 -31.19 17.55
CA VAL A 89 22.11 -31.47 16.32
C VAL A 89 20.72 -31.85 16.79
N SER A 90 19.83 -30.89 16.86
CA SER A 90 18.41 -31.17 16.94
C SER A 90 18.07 -31.88 15.63
N VAL A 91 18.03 -33.21 15.68
CA VAL A 91 17.44 -34.02 14.62
C VAL A 91 16.02 -33.55 14.52
N GLU A 92 15.78 -32.67 13.57
CA GLU A 92 14.42 -32.27 13.13
C GLU A 92 13.79 -33.56 12.58
N VAL A 93 13.11 -34.30 13.46
CA VAL A 93 12.30 -35.45 13.07
C VAL A 93 11.25 -34.90 12.12
N ARG A 94 11.53 -35.02 10.84
CA ARG A 94 10.62 -34.67 9.74
C ARG A 94 9.45 -35.65 9.80
N THR A 95 8.54 -35.42 10.74
CA THR A 95 7.30 -36.16 10.83
C THR A 95 6.52 -35.92 9.55
N SER A 96 6.22 -36.98 8.82
CA SER A 96 5.42 -36.95 7.60
C SER A 96 4.01 -36.49 7.99
N ARG A 97 3.78 -35.15 7.92
CA ARG A 97 2.41 -34.60 8.08
C ARG A 97 1.54 -35.22 7.01
N SER A 98 0.37 -35.73 7.41
CA SER A 98 -0.60 -36.33 6.48
C SER A 98 -0.89 -35.34 5.35
N TRP A 99 -1.20 -35.86 4.16
CA TRP A 99 -1.48 -35.05 2.98
C TRP A 99 -2.65 -34.07 3.21
N LEU A 100 -3.65 -34.46 4.04
CA LEU A 100 -4.78 -33.62 4.45
C LEU A 100 -4.32 -32.36 5.21
N PHE A 101 -3.38 -32.50 6.16
CA PHE A 101 -2.83 -31.33 6.87
C PHE A 101 -2.10 -30.39 5.93
N ARG A 102 -1.35 -30.93 4.96
CA ARG A 102 -0.69 -30.09 3.95
C ARG A 102 -1.68 -29.38 3.04
N LEU A 103 -2.81 -30.01 2.73
CA LEU A 103 -3.86 -29.43 1.92
C LEU A 103 -4.58 -28.30 2.69
N ILE A 104 -4.96 -28.53 3.94
CA ILE A 104 -5.60 -27.51 4.82
C ILE A 104 -4.65 -26.32 5.04
N GLU A 105 -3.39 -26.58 5.33
CA GLU A 105 -2.37 -25.53 5.48
C GLU A 105 -2.13 -24.79 4.16
N GLY A 106 -2.19 -25.49 3.04
CA GLY A 106 -2.16 -24.92 1.71
C GLY A 106 -3.34 -23.97 1.48
N MET A 107 -4.55 -24.43 1.74
CA MET A 107 -5.77 -23.61 1.62
C MET A 107 -5.70 -22.37 2.51
N GLY A 108 -5.26 -22.52 3.76
CA GLY A 108 -5.09 -21.39 4.67
C GLY A 108 -4.11 -20.34 4.15
N ARG A 109 -2.97 -20.77 3.59
CA ARG A 109 -1.99 -19.86 2.96
C ARG A 109 -2.54 -19.15 1.72
N TRP A 110 -3.33 -19.85 0.90
CA TRP A 110 -3.99 -19.26 -0.27
C TRP A 110 -5.04 -18.22 0.15
N THR A 111 -5.87 -18.55 1.14
CA THR A 111 -6.88 -17.62 1.68
C THR A 111 -6.23 -16.36 2.24
N GLU A 112 -5.17 -16.52 3.05
CA GLU A 112 -4.39 -15.38 3.59
C GLU A 112 -3.78 -14.53 2.47
N PHE A 113 -3.25 -15.17 1.42
CA PHE A 113 -2.68 -14.47 0.27
C PHE A 113 -3.75 -13.67 -0.49
N PHE A 114 -4.87 -14.28 -0.85
CA PHE A 114 -5.94 -13.59 -1.58
C PHE A 114 -6.56 -12.46 -0.74
N PHE A 115 -6.80 -12.72 0.54
CA PHE A 115 -7.28 -11.68 1.45
C PHE A 115 -6.28 -10.52 1.56
N GLY A 116 -4.98 -10.82 1.63
CA GLY A 116 -3.92 -9.82 1.64
C GLY A 116 -3.89 -8.99 0.36
N VAL A 117 -4.02 -9.63 -0.81
CA VAL A 117 -4.06 -8.94 -2.11
C VAL A 117 -5.31 -8.07 -2.22
N ALA A 118 -6.49 -8.58 -1.87
CA ALA A 118 -7.74 -7.80 -1.88
C ALA A 118 -7.66 -6.60 -0.93
N SER A 119 -7.15 -6.79 0.29
CA SER A 119 -6.93 -5.72 1.26
C SER A 119 -5.93 -4.69 0.74
N LEU A 120 -4.85 -5.12 0.09
CA LEU A 120 -3.86 -4.23 -0.50
C LEU A 120 -4.47 -3.37 -1.61
N ILE A 121 -5.21 -3.99 -2.53
CA ILE A 121 -5.91 -3.29 -3.61
C ILE A 121 -6.89 -2.28 -3.03
N GLY A 122 -7.70 -2.66 -2.04
CA GLY A 122 -8.64 -1.76 -1.36
C GLY A 122 -7.96 -0.58 -0.67
N CYS A 123 -6.86 -0.82 0.06
CA CYS A 123 -6.08 0.24 0.72
C CYS A 123 -5.47 1.22 -0.29
N LEU A 124 -4.90 0.70 -1.39
CA LEU A 124 -4.33 1.53 -2.44
C LEU A 124 -5.42 2.30 -3.21
N ALA A 125 -6.57 1.67 -3.48
CA ALA A 125 -7.72 2.32 -4.10
C ALA A 125 -8.22 3.50 -3.26
N PHE A 126 -8.36 3.31 -1.96
CA PHE A 126 -8.72 4.38 -1.03
C PHE A 126 -7.66 5.49 -0.98
N ALA A 127 -6.37 5.11 -0.94
CA ALA A 127 -5.27 6.07 -0.92
C ALA A 127 -5.18 6.89 -2.21
N THR A 128 -5.58 6.35 -3.37
CA THR A 128 -5.64 7.12 -4.64
C THR A 128 -6.75 8.16 -4.65
N GLY A 129 -7.82 7.97 -3.88
CA GLY A 129 -8.90 8.94 -3.73
C GLY A 129 -8.58 10.13 -2.83
N LEU A 130 -7.49 10.06 -2.05
CA LEU A 130 -7.13 11.11 -1.08
C LEU A 130 -5.93 11.93 -1.56
N PRO A 131 -6.05 13.29 -1.59
CA PRO A 131 -4.95 14.17 -1.94
C PRO A 131 -3.71 13.90 -1.07
N GLY A 132 -2.53 13.88 -1.66
CA GLY A 132 -1.27 13.58 -0.99
C GLY A 132 -0.98 12.08 -0.83
N LEU A 133 -1.94 11.24 -0.47
CA LEU A 133 -1.73 9.79 -0.40
C LEU A 133 -1.53 9.14 -1.79
N GLN A 134 -1.95 9.81 -2.84
CA GLN A 134 -1.69 9.43 -4.23
C GLN A 134 -0.19 9.30 -4.52
N ILE A 135 0.62 10.24 -4.02
CA ILE A 135 2.08 10.21 -4.19
C ILE A 135 2.67 8.96 -3.54
N LEU A 136 2.16 8.60 -2.35
CA LEU A 136 2.56 7.38 -1.66
C LEU A 136 2.16 6.13 -2.45
N THR A 137 0.96 6.12 -3.05
CA THR A 137 0.52 5.02 -3.91
C THR A 137 1.39 4.89 -5.16
N LEU A 138 1.76 6.00 -5.80
CA LEU A 138 2.71 5.98 -6.92
C LEU A 138 4.05 5.39 -6.49
N GLY A 139 4.58 5.83 -5.35
CA GLY A 139 5.81 5.30 -4.79
C GLY A 139 5.73 3.81 -4.49
N TYR A 140 4.60 3.34 -3.97
CA TYR A 140 4.36 1.91 -3.75
C TYR A 140 4.39 1.11 -5.07
N LEU A 141 3.72 1.59 -6.11
CA LEU A 141 3.71 0.94 -7.43
C LEU A 141 5.12 0.88 -8.04
N ILE A 142 5.93 1.92 -7.85
CA ILE A 142 7.33 1.94 -8.29
C ILE A 142 8.19 0.97 -7.46
N GLU A 143 8.01 0.93 -6.15
CA GLU A 143 8.70 -0.05 -5.30
C GLU A 143 8.35 -1.49 -5.68
N CYS A 144 7.07 -1.78 -5.99
CA CYS A 144 6.65 -3.07 -6.53
C CYS A 144 7.43 -3.43 -7.80
N SER A 145 7.48 -2.49 -8.75
CA SER A 145 8.21 -2.65 -10.02
C SER A 145 9.70 -2.84 -9.78
N GLY A 146 10.30 -2.04 -8.90
CA GLY A 146 11.71 -2.14 -8.55
C GLY A 146 12.07 -3.49 -7.92
N ARG A 147 11.25 -4.01 -7.02
CA ARG A 147 11.46 -5.34 -6.40
C ARG A 147 11.39 -6.47 -7.42
N VAL A 148 10.42 -6.44 -8.33
CA VAL A 148 10.35 -7.43 -9.42
C VAL A 148 11.55 -7.29 -10.33
N GLY A 149 11.96 -6.06 -10.67
CA GLY A 149 13.14 -5.77 -11.48
C GLY A 149 14.43 -6.34 -10.89
N ARG A 150 14.61 -6.23 -9.56
CA ARG A 150 15.79 -6.78 -8.85
C ARG A 150 15.72 -8.28 -8.62
N SER A 151 14.56 -8.82 -8.25
CA SER A 151 14.40 -10.22 -7.81
C SER A 151 14.01 -11.19 -8.92
N GLN A 152 13.56 -10.67 -10.08
CA GLN A 152 13.04 -11.42 -11.23
C GLN A 152 11.78 -12.28 -10.92
N LYS A 153 11.24 -12.16 -9.73
CA LYS A 153 10.08 -12.93 -9.25
C LYS A 153 8.88 -12.00 -9.06
N ILE A 154 7.78 -12.25 -9.76
CA ILE A 154 6.54 -11.45 -9.64
C ILE A 154 6.02 -11.44 -8.19
N ARG A 155 6.15 -12.56 -7.48
CA ARG A 155 5.69 -12.69 -6.09
C ARG A 155 6.37 -11.73 -5.11
N SER A 156 7.62 -11.31 -5.39
CA SER A 156 8.34 -10.31 -4.58
C SER A 156 7.84 -8.90 -4.79
N GLY A 157 7.05 -8.66 -5.85
CA GLY A 157 6.49 -7.37 -6.21
C GLY A 157 5.35 -6.87 -5.32
N LEU A 158 4.95 -7.61 -4.28
CA LEU A 158 3.89 -7.20 -3.36
C LEU A 158 4.44 -7.05 -1.93
N PRO A 159 5.23 -5.99 -1.66
CA PRO A 159 5.75 -5.75 -0.32
C PRO A 159 4.63 -5.38 0.65
N GLY A 160 4.78 -5.78 1.94
CA GLY A 160 3.82 -5.39 2.97
C GLY A 160 2.47 -6.10 2.91
N LEU A 161 2.32 -7.20 2.15
CA LEU A 161 1.06 -7.93 2.02
C LEU A 161 0.44 -8.33 3.37
N ARG A 162 1.28 -8.74 4.35
CA ARG A 162 0.81 -9.05 5.71
C ARG A 162 0.31 -7.82 6.47
N LEU A 163 0.93 -6.65 6.24
CA LEU A 163 0.47 -5.39 6.82
C LEU A 163 -0.86 -4.95 6.21
N ALA A 164 -0.99 -5.08 4.88
CA ALA A 164 -2.25 -4.82 4.18
C ALA A 164 -3.37 -5.76 4.65
N ALA A 165 -3.10 -7.06 4.80
CA ALA A 165 -4.05 -8.03 5.36
C ALA A 165 -4.48 -7.66 6.79
N ARG A 166 -3.54 -7.15 7.62
CA ARG A 166 -3.87 -6.69 8.96
C ARG A 166 -4.77 -5.44 8.93
N LEU A 167 -4.46 -4.47 8.08
CA LEU A 167 -5.30 -3.29 7.90
C LEU A 167 -6.68 -3.66 7.37
N GLY A 168 -6.75 -4.53 6.35
CA GLY A 168 -8.01 -5.07 5.85
C GLY A 168 -8.82 -5.80 6.91
N SER A 169 -8.16 -6.54 7.80
CA SER A 169 -8.82 -7.21 8.94
C SER A 169 -9.43 -6.20 9.92
N ILE A 170 -8.74 -5.09 10.19
CA ILE A 170 -9.24 -4.01 11.04
C ILE A 170 -10.45 -3.35 10.40
N VAL A 171 -10.34 -2.96 9.12
CA VAL A 171 -11.44 -2.29 8.40
C VAL A 171 -12.65 -3.21 8.28
N LEU A 172 -12.46 -4.43 7.78
CA LEU A 172 -13.54 -5.41 7.61
C LEU A 172 -14.19 -5.76 8.95
N GLY A 173 -13.37 -6.02 9.98
CA GLY A 173 -13.86 -6.33 11.32
C GLY A 173 -14.68 -5.19 11.92
N THR A 174 -14.20 -3.95 11.76
CA THR A 174 -14.93 -2.75 12.21
C THR A 174 -16.27 -2.60 11.48
N LEU A 175 -16.27 -2.71 10.15
CA LEU A 175 -17.50 -2.61 9.34
C LEU A 175 -18.52 -3.69 9.73
N MET A 176 -18.09 -4.95 9.88
CA MET A 176 -18.96 -6.06 10.26
C MET A 176 -19.53 -5.88 11.68
N THR A 177 -18.71 -5.37 12.61
CA THR A 177 -19.16 -5.11 13.98
C THR A 177 -20.14 -3.94 14.05
N LEU A 178 -20.00 -2.93 13.18
CA LEU A 178 -20.91 -1.78 13.09
C LEU A 178 -22.19 -2.07 12.31
N LEU A 179 -22.24 -3.15 11.52
CA LEU A 179 -23.38 -3.47 10.66
C LEU A 179 -24.72 -3.52 11.40
N PRO A 180 -24.87 -4.19 12.58
CA PRO A 180 -26.14 -4.17 13.32
C PRO A 180 -26.53 -2.76 13.79
N LEU A 181 -25.56 -1.90 14.11
CA LEU A 181 -25.83 -0.52 14.49
C LEU A 181 -26.34 0.29 13.30
N PHE A 182 -25.74 0.15 12.11
CA PHE A 182 -26.23 0.79 10.90
C PHE A 182 -27.63 0.32 10.52
N TYR A 183 -27.88 -0.99 10.63
CA TYR A 183 -29.21 -1.55 10.34
C TYR A 183 -30.28 -0.98 11.28
N VAL A 184 -30.04 -0.94 12.59
CA VAL A 184 -30.99 -0.37 13.54
C VAL A 184 -31.15 1.15 13.31
N SER A 185 -30.08 1.86 12.95
CA SER A 185 -30.15 3.28 12.61
C SER A 185 -31.04 3.53 11.41
N SER A 186 -30.94 2.73 10.35
CA SER A 186 -31.80 2.87 9.15
C SER A 186 -33.28 2.57 9.45
N LEU A 187 -33.55 1.54 10.29
CA LEU A 187 -34.91 1.26 10.74
C LEU A 187 -35.48 2.39 11.60
N LEU A 188 -34.67 2.99 12.48
CA LEU A 188 -35.08 4.12 13.30
C LEU A 188 -35.41 5.34 12.46
N GLU A 189 -34.61 5.62 11.42
CA GLU A 189 -34.87 6.72 10.50
C GLU A 189 -36.17 6.50 9.72
N ALA A 190 -36.38 5.30 9.16
CA ALA A 190 -37.62 4.93 8.50
C ALA A 190 -38.85 5.06 9.44
N ALA A 191 -38.74 4.58 10.67
CA ALA A 191 -39.83 4.70 11.66
C ALA A 191 -40.14 6.16 11.99
N ARG A 192 -39.13 7.04 12.07
CA ARG A 192 -39.34 8.48 12.32
C ARG A 192 -40.03 9.20 11.17
N LEU A 193 -39.78 8.77 9.92
CA LEU A 193 -40.43 9.35 8.75
C LEU A 193 -41.91 8.97 8.66
N ILE A 194 -42.29 7.77 9.15
CA ILE A 194 -43.68 7.29 9.16
C ILE A 194 -44.48 7.94 10.30
N GLU A 195 -44.01 7.79 11.52
CA GLU A 195 -44.66 8.29 12.73
C GLU A 195 -43.65 8.62 13.82
N PRO A 196 -43.25 9.91 13.99
CA PRO A 196 -42.18 10.32 14.90
C PRO A 196 -42.45 10.01 16.38
N THR A 197 -43.71 9.93 16.76
CA THR A 197 -44.14 9.71 18.16
C THR A 197 -44.45 8.26 18.48
N SER A 198 -44.30 7.36 17.52
CA SER A 198 -44.63 5.94 17.69
C SER A 198 -43.80 5.23 18.77
N ARG A 199 -44.37 4.23 19.39
CA ARG A 199 -43.67 3.37 20.35
C ARG A 199 -42.47 2.67 19.72
N SER A 200 -42.54 2.37 18.43
CA SER A 200 -41.43 1.76 17.65
C SER A 200 -40.20 2.66 17.62
N VAL A 201 -40.35 3.97 17.47
CA VAL A 201 -39.23 4.94 17.52
C VAL A 201 -38.54 4.91 18.88
N VAL A 202 -39.32 4.85 19.99
CA VAL A 202 -38.75 4.79 21.34
C VAL A 202 -37.94 3.49 21.52
N VAL A 203 -38.51 2.35 21.12
CA VAL A 203 -37.87 1.04 21.24
C VAL A 203 -36.59 0.98 20.39
N LEU A 204 -36.63 1.42 19.11
CA LEU A 204 -35.45 1.41 18.22
C LEU A 204 -34.35 2.35 18.70
N ARG A 205 -34.72 3.53 19.26
CA ARG A 205 -33.75 4.45 19.88
C ARG A 205 -33.06 3.82 21.08
N SER A 206 -33.82 3.17 21.95
CA SER A 206 -33.28 2.46 23.11
C SER A 206 -32.36 1.33 22.70
N LEU A 207 -32.75 0.54 21.68
CA LEU A 207 -31.93 -0.52 21.10
C LEU A 207 -30.63 0.03 20.49
N GLN A 208 -30.71 1.12 19.72
CA GLN A 208 -29.53 1.78 19.15
C GLN A 208 -28.56 2.23 20.25
N THR A 209 -29.10 2.82 21.33
CA THR A 209 -28.28 3.26 22.47
C THR A 209 -27.56 2.08 23.12
N VAL A 210 -28.28 0.99 23.41
CA VAL A 210 -27.71 -0.23 24.01
C VAL A 210 -26.62 -0.81 23.08
N LEU A 211 -26.92 -0.94 21.79
CA LEU A 211 -25.93 -1.44 20.80
C LEU A 211 -24.68 -0.55 20.76
N MET A 212 -24.85 0.78 20.81
CA MET A 212 -23.71 1.70 20.83
C MET A 212 -22.81 1.48 22.06
N PHE A 213 -23.42 1.33 23.24
CA PHE A 213 -22.67 1.04 24.48
C PHE A 213 -21.99 -0.34 24.49
N LEU A 214 -22.50 -1.32 23.76
CA LEU A 214 -21.88 -2.64 23.63
C LEU A 214 -20.78 -2.66 22.53
N ILE A 215 -21.08 -2.09 21.38
CA ILE A 215 -20.21 -2.16 20.20
C ILE A 215 -18.97 -1.27 20.37
N LEU A 216 -19.11 -0.05 20.87
CA LEU A 216 -17.99 0.88 20.96
C LEU A 216 -16.84 0.39 21.85
N PRO A 217 -17.09 -0.08 23.11
CA PRO A 217 -16.02 -0.67 23.92
C PRO A 217 -15.43 -1.94 23.30
N HIS A 218 -16.27 -2.75 22.64
CA HIS A 218 -15.79 -3.95 21.94
C HIS A 218 -14.84 -3.62 20.78
N LEU A 219 -15.16 -2.62 19.97
CA LEU A 219 -14.27 -2.13 18.88
C LEU A 219 -12.94 -1.61 19.45
N ILE A 220 -13.03 -0.75 20.48
CA ILE A 220 -11.84 -0.21 21.13
C ILE A 220 -10.97 -1.35 21.67
N ALA A 221 -11.55 -2.32 22.38
CA ALA A 221 -10.84 -3.48 22.90
C ALA A 221 -10.17 -4.30 21.78
N SER A 222 -10.88 -4.53 20.67
CA SER A 222 -10.37 -5.27 19.51
C SER A 222 -9.18 -4.56 18.85
N TRP A 223 -9.23 -3.22 18.73
CA TRP A 223 -8.14 -2.42 18.19
C TRP A 223 -6.91 -2.43 19.10
N PHE A 224 -7.10 -2.20 20.41
CA PHE A 224 -6.03 -2.22 21.39
C PHE A 224 -5.33 -3.59 21.50
N CYS A 225 -6.07 -4.68 21.31
CA CYS A 225 -5.51 -6.04 21.31
C CYS A 225 -4.85 -6.43 19.96
N GLY A 226 -4.73 -5.49 19.02
CA GLY A 226 -3.95 -5.64 17.78
C GLY A 226 -4.76 -5.90 16.51
N GLY A 227 -6.08 -5.70 16.51
CA GLY A 227 -6.93 -5.62 15.32
C GLY A 227 -7.01 -6.91 14.49
N LYS A 228 -6.82 -8.08 15.07
CA LYS A 228 -7.00 -9.36 14.37
C LYS A 228 -8.49 -9.61 14.16
N LEU A 229 -8.87 -10.07 12.96
CA LEU A 229 -10.28 -10.30 12.58
C LEU A 229 -11.04 -11.13 13.61
N ARG A 230 -10.42 -12.15 14.19
CA ARG A 230 -10.99 -13.02 15.24
C ARG A 230 -11.45 -12.26 16.49
N TYR A 231 -10.86 -11.09 16.79
CA TYR A 231 -11.24 -10.31 17.98
C TYR A 231 -12.54 -9.52 17.75
N PHE A 232 -12.80 -9.10 16.52
CA PHE A 232 -14.07 -8.46 16.16
C PHE A 232 -15.26 -9.43 16.22
N PHE A 233 -15.02 -10.70 15.83
CA PHE A 233 -16.03 -11.77 15.93
C PHE A 233 -16.03 -12.49 17.28
N TRP A 234 -15.29 -11.99 18.27
CA TRP A 234 -15.17 -12.63 19.57
C TRP A 234 -16.50 -12.99 20.23
N PRO A 235 -17.55 -12.15 20.27
CA PRO A 235 -18.80 -12.51 20.94
C PRO A 235 -19.42 -13.79 20.37
N PHE A 236 -19.34 -13.99 19.07
CA PHE A 236 -19.85 -15.17 18.37
C PHE A 236 -18.92 -16.38 18.48
N LEU A 237 -17.63 -16.16 18.54
CA LEU A 237 -16.61 -17.22 18.63
C LEU A 237 -16.34 -17.66 20.06
N ALA A 238 -16.74 -16.89 21.06
CA ALA A 238 -16.47 -17.16 22.47
C ALA A 238 -16.98 -18.54 22.93
N PRO A 239 -18.21 -18.96 22.65
CA PRO A 239 -18.70 -20.28 23.07
C PRO A 239 -17.85 -21.40 22.47
N TYR A 240 -17.53 -21.30 21.17
CA TYR A 240 -16.67 -22.27 20.50
C TYR A 240 -15.25 -22.28 21.06
N GLN A 241 -14.65 -21.13 21.27
CA GLN A 241 -13.28 -21.03 21.81
C GLN A 241 -13.20 -21.59 23.23
N LEU A 242 -14.20 -21.30 24.07
CA LEU A 242 -14.27 -21.81 25.43
C LEU A 242 -14.51 -23.31 25.46
N SER A 243 -15.42 -23.83 24.62
CA SER A 243 -15.68 -25.28 24.57
C SER A 243 -14.45 -26.07 24.08
N VAL A 244 -13.73 -25.57 23.05
CA VAL A 244 -12.48 -26.19 22.60
C VAL A 244 -11.40 -26.11 23.68
N TRP A 245 -11.30 -24.99 24.38
CA TRP A 245 -10.34 -24.84 25.48
C TRP A 245 -10.65 -25.78 26.64
N MET A 246 -11.93 -25.86 27.03
CA MET A 246 -12.40 -26.76 28.07
C MET A 246 -12.17 -28.23 27.71
N LEU A 247 -12.47 -28.61 26.47
CA LEU A 247 -12.21 -29.95 25.96
C LEU A 247 -10.70 -30.28 26.03
N ARG A 248 -9.85 -29.37 25.59
CA ARG A 248 -8.39 -29.55 25.68
C ARG A 248 -7.92 -29.64 27.13
N TRP A 249 -8.50 -28.88 28.03
CA TRP A 249 -8.18 -28.94 29.46
C TRP A 249 -8.54 -30.30 30.05
N VAL A 250 -9.74 -30.82 29.70
CA VAL A 250 -10.18 -32.16 30.13
C VAL A 250 -9.27 -33.25 29.55
N ILE A 251 -8.90 -33.15 28.27
CA ILE A 251 -7.99 -34.10 27.61
C ILE A 251 -6.58 -34.08 28.25
N ALA A 252 -6.13 -32.90 28.66
CA ALA A 252 -4.83 -32.74 29.30
C ALA A 252 -4.77 -33.31 30.74
N THR A 253 -5.92 -33.70 31.35
CA THR A 253 -5.91 -34.38 32.65
C THR A 253 -5.21 -35.74 32.56
N ALA A 254 -4.46 -36.09 33.63
CA ALA A 254 -3.60 -37.25 33.62
C ALA A 254 -4.24 -38.56 33.10
N PRO A 255 -5.45 -38.99 33.53
CA PRO A 255 -6.02 -40.25 33.09
C PRO A 255 -6.33 -40.31 31.59
N LEU A 256 -6.89 -39.23 31.03
CA LEU A 256 -7.24 -39.16 29.60
C LEU A 256 -6.02 -39.03 28.71
N ARG A 257 -5.00 -38.30 29.14
CA ARG A 257 -3.73 -38.18 28.44
C ARG A 257 -3.03 -39.53 28.31
N GLU A 258 -3.01 -40.32 29.40
CA GLU A 258 -2.38 -41.65 29.40
C GLU A 258 -3.09 -42.61 28.45
N ILE A 259 -4.42 -42.62 28.43
CA ILE A 259 -5.22 -43.42 27.49
C ILE A 259 -4.96 -42.99 26.05
N LEU A 260 -4.89 -41.70 25.77
CA LEU A 260 -4.59 -41.17 24.43
C LEU A 260 -3.19 -41.50 23.97
N ASP A 261 -2.19 -41.41 24.85
CA ASP A 261 -0.81 -41.77 24.54
C ASP A 261 -0.67 -43.29 24.25
N GLN A 262 -1.37 -44.13 24.99
CA GLN A 262 -1.39 -45.59 24.77
C GLN A 262 -2.12 -46.00 23.46
N THR A 263 -3.23 -45.34 23.14
CA THR A 263 -4.08 -45.73 22.01
C THR A 263 -3.67 -45.07 20.70
N LEU A 264 -3.48 -43.75 20.71
CA LEU A 264 -3.20 -42.93 19.53
C LEU A 264 -1.73 -42.45 19.44
N GLY A 265 -1.01 -42.43 20.57
CA GLY A 265 0.33 -41.88 20.63
C GLY A 265 1.34 -42.64 19.75
N ARG A 266 1.13 -43.94 19.52
CA ARG A 266 1.98 -44.73 18.60
C ARG A 266 1.76 -44.38 17.13
N LEU A 267 0.50 -44.02 16.74
CA LEU A 267 0.14 -43.71 15.36
C LEU A 267 0.28 -42.22 15.06
N TRP A 268 -0.04 -41.37 16.03
CA TRP A 268 -0.18 -39.92 15.85
C TRP A 268 0.39 -39.11 17.02
N PRO A 269 1.73 -39.24 17.34
CA PRO A 269 2.32 -38.61 18.52
C PRO A 269 2.19 -37.08 18.54
N ASN A 270 2.29 -36.45 17.37
CA ASN A 270 2.13 -34.99 17.25
C ASN A 270 0.70 -34.52 17.47
N LEU A 271 -0.29 -35.32 17.07
CA LEU A 271 -1.71 -35.01 17.28
C LEU A 271 -2.03 -35.04 18.77
N VAL A 272 -1.54 -36.05 19.48
CA VAL A 272 -1.74 -36.18 20.94
C VAL A 272 -1.04 -35.04 21.67
N ALA A 273 0.20 -34.71 21.30
CA ALA A 273 0.92 -33.56 21.85
C ALA A 273 0.18 -32.24 21.62
N ASP A 274 -0.36 -32.01 20.43
CA ASP A 274 -1.12 -30.81 20.10
C ASP A 274 -2.47 -30.74 20.85
N LEU A 275 -3.16 -31.87 21.02
CA LEU A 275 -4.42 -31.96 21.79
C LEU A 275 -4.19 -31.72 23.28
N CYS A 276 -3.10 -32.26 23.85
CA CYS A 276 -2.74 -32.08 25.25
C CYS A 276 -2.15 -30.71 25.56
N HIS A 277 -1.77 -29.92 24.52
CA HIS A 277 -1.21 -28.59 24.73
C HIS A 277 -2.31 -27.56 25.00
N VAL A 278 -2.53 -27.22 26.25
CA VAL A 278 -3.49 -26.20 26.68
C VAL A 278 -2.83 -24.83 26.65
N ARG A 279 -3.23 -24.01 25.69
CA ARG A 279 -2.79 -22.61 25.64
C ARG A 279 -3.53 -21.78 26.71
N PRO A 280 -2.86 -20.85 27.40
CA PRO A 280 -3.53 -19.98 28.35
C PRO A 280 -4.60 -19.11 27.65
N LEU A 281 -5.71 -18.87 28.31
CA LEU A 281 -6.81 -18.02 27.81
C LEU A 281 -6.32 -16.63 27.40
N THR A 282 -5.28 -16.13 28.07
CA THR A 282 -4.67 -14.81 27.79
C THR A 282 -3.98 -14.70 26.43
N ASP A 283 -3.86 -15.77 25.65
CA ASP A 283 -3.21 -15.73 24.35
C ASP A 283 -4.19 -15.63 23.16
N PHE A 284 -5.46 -16.00 23.38
CA PHE A 284 -6.43 -16.02 22.29
C PHE A 284 -7.81 -15.43 22.67
N PHE A 285 -8.18 -15.39 23.94
CA PHE A 285 -9.49 -14.94 24.39
C PHE A 285 -9.47 -13.44 24.71
N LEU A 286 -10.22 -12.63 23.95
CA LEU A 286 -10.14 -11.17 24.00
C LEU A 286 -10.31 -10.57 25.41
N PRO A 287 -11.33 -10.95 26.21
CA PRO A 287 -11.46 -10.39 27.57
C PRO A 287 -10.29 -10.74 28.48
N ALA A 288 -9.75 -11.95 28.37
CA ALA A 288 -8.59 -12.36 29.19
C ALA A 288 -7.33 -11.58 28.80
N ILE A 289 -7.13 -11.32 27.48
CA ILE A 289 -6.03 -10.47 26.98
C ILE A 289 -6.20 -9.05 27.51
N LEU A 290 -7.41 -8.48 27.38
CA LEU A 290 -7.71 -7.13 27.83
C LEU A 290 -7.50 -7.00 29.34
N LEU A 291 -8.06 -7.93 30.13
CA LEU A 291 -7.94 -7.95 31.60
C LEU A 291 -6.47 -8.06 32.04
N LYS A 292 -5.68 -8.93 31.40
CA LYS A 292 -4.24 -9.06 31.65
C LYS A 292 -3.50 -7.74 31.45
N HIS A 293 -3.75 -7.05 30.31
CA HIS A 293 -3.09 -5.78 30.02
C HIS A 293 -3.60 -4.63 30.89
N LEU A 294 -4.89 -4.64 31.24
CA LEU A 294 -5.50 -3.67 32.17
C LEU A 294 -4.93 -3.83 33.59
N TRP A 295 -4.90 -5.06 34.10
CA TRP A 295 -4.35 -5.37 35.43
C TRP A 295 -2.87 -4.97 35.56
N ARG A 296 -2.09 -5.22 34.51
CA ARG A 296 -0.67 -4.85 34.45
C ARG A 296 -0.43 -3.38 34.11
N ARG A 297 -1.47 -2.59 33.87
CA ARG A 297 -1.41 -1.19 33.40
C ARG A 297 -0.53 -1.01 32.15
N THR A 298 -0.45 -2.03 31.29
CA THR A 298 0.38 -2.03 30.09
C THR A 298 -0.41 -1.84 28.80
N LEU A 299 -1.75 -1.68 28.88
CA LEU A 299 -2.64 -1.59 27.72
C LEU A 299 -2.24 -0.47 26.76
N TYR A 300 -2.06 0.76 27.29
CA TYR A 300 -1.66 1.91 26.48
C TYR A 300 -0.29 1.70 25.84
N ARG A 301 0.70 1.22 26.60
CA ARG A 301 2.05 0.95 26.09
C ARG A 301 2.01 -0.09 24.97
N HIS A 302 1.29 -1.18 25.17
CA HIS A 302 1.13 -2.23 24.15
C HIS A 302 0.46 -1.70 22.86
N ALA A 303 -0.59 -0.90 22.97
CA ALA A 303 -1.29 -0.32 21.84
C ALA A 303 -0.39 0.70 21.10
N ARG A 304 0.27 1.60 21.83
CA ARG A 304 1.20 2.59 21.28
C ARG A 304 2.35 1.93 20.52
N ASP A 305 3.01 0.97 21.15
CA ASP A 305 4.17 0.29 20.54
C ASP A 305 3.73 -0.53 19.32
N GLY A 306 2.55 -1.17 19.39
CA GLY A 306 1.93 -1.85 18.26
C GLY A 306 1.60 -0.92 17.10
N PHE A 307 1.10 0.28 17.38
CA PHE A 307 0.81 1.31 16.38
C PHE A 307 2.09 1.83 15.71
N TRP A 308 3.10 2.22 16.49
CA TRP A 308 4.35 2.73 15.93
C TRP A 308 5.12 1.67 15.14
N LYS A 309 5.11 0.41 15.61
CA LYS A 309 5.66 -0.72 14.84
C LYS A 309 4.91 -0.94 13.53
N PHE A 310 3.60 -0.76 13.52
CA PHE A 310 2.80 -0.84 12.29
C PHE A 310 3.14 0.30 11.33
N VAL A 311 3.12 1.55 11.81
CA VAL A 311 3.45 2.74 10.99
C VAL A 311 4.88 2.69 10.46
N GLY A 312 5.85 2.31 11.29
CA GLY A 312 7.24 2.11 10.86
C GLY A 312 7.38 1.04 9.77
N GLY A 313 6.60 -0.04 9.88
CA GLY A 313 6.56 -1.10 8.87
C GLY A 313 5.99 -0.69 7.50
N LEU A 314 5.26 0.43 7.43
CA LEU A 314 4.72 0.97 6.17
C LEU A 314 5.77 1.72 5.34
N HIS A 315 6.90 2.11 5.91
CA HIS A 315 7.99 2.85 5.23
C HIS A 315 7.49 4.08 4.46
N LEU A 316 6.54 4.84 5.04
CA LEU A 316 5.82 5.92 4.37
C LEU A 316 6.75 6.96 3.74
N LEU A 317 7.77 7.43 4.47
CA LEU A 317 8.72 8.43 3.98
C LEU A 317 9.49 7.96 2.74
N HIS A 318 9.91 6.69 2.73
CA HIS A 318 10.58 6.09 1.56
C HIS A 318 9.64 6.07 0.35
N LEU A 319 8.41 5.59 0.53
CA LEU A 319 7.42 5.52 -0.54
C LEU A 319 7.02 6.90 -1.05
N THR A 320 6.83 7.89 -0.16
CA THR A 320 6.54 9.28 -0.53
C THR A 320 7.68 9.88 -1.35
N ARG A 321 8.94 9.71 -0.91
CA ARG A 321 10.11 10.16 -1.67
C ARG A 321 10.17 9.52 -3.06
N LEU A 322 9.97 8.21 -3.13
CA LEU A 322 9.99 7.46 -4.39
C LEU A 322 8.88 7.96 -5.33
N GLY A 323 7.67 8.17 -4.80
CA GLY A 323 6.52 8.69 -5.53
C GLY A 323 6.73 10.12 -6.03
N LEU A 324 7.26 11.01 -5.18
CA LEU A 324 7.51 12.40 -5.55
C LEU A 324 8.57 12.52 -6.66
N GLN A 325 9.66 11.76 -6.56
CA GLN A 325 10.70 11.74 -7.60
C GLN A 325 10.16 11.17 -8.92
N THR A 326 9.33 10.12 -8.86
CA THR A 326 8.68 9.56 -10.06
C THR A 326 7.70 10.56 -10.67
N LEU A 327 6.90 11.25 -9.84
CA LEU A 327 5.98 12.28 -10.29
C LEU A 327 6.75 13.39 -11.04
N ALA A 328 7.78 13.94 -10.41
CA ALA A 328 8.60 15.01 -11.00
C ALA A 328 9.23 14.58 -12.33
N GLY A 329 9.88 13.42 -12.38
CA GLY A 329 10.49 12.91 -13.60
C GLY A 329 9.49 12.58 -14.71
N SER A 330 8.32 12.02 -14.34
CA SER A 330 7.28 11.72 -15.32
C SER A 330 6.62 12.97 -15.88
N VAL A 331 6.36 13.98 -15.03
CA VAL A 331 5.86 15.28 -15.47
C VAL A 331 6.85 15.97 -16.40
N ALA A 332 8.16 15.92 -16.11
CA ALA A 332 9.18 16.47 -17.00
C ALA A 332 9.13 15.85 -18.41
N TRP A 333 8.96 14.53 -18.51
CA TRP A 333 8.80 13.84 -19.80
C TRP A 333 7.48 14.16 -20.51
N LEU A 334 6.39 14.27 -19.78
CA LEU A 334 5.05 14.51 -20.30
C LEU A 334 4.77 16.00 -20.59
N PHE A 335 5.60 16.90 -20.09
CA PHE A 335 5.41 18.34 -20.24
C PHE A 335 5.35 18.76 -21.72
N VAL A 336 6.33 18.36 -22.50
CA VAL A 336 6.40 18.73 -23.92
C VAL A 336 5.22 18.21 -24.74
N PRO A 337 4.89 16.89 -24.73
CA PRO A 337 3.73 16.39 -25.46
C PRO A 337 2.40 17.01 -25.00
N THR A 338 2.20 17.18 -23.69
CA THR A 338 0.97 17.77 -23.18
C THR A 338 0.84 19.24 -23.58
N PHE A 339 1.92 20.00 -23.47
CA PHE A 339 1.93 21.42 -23.89
C PHE A 339 1.61 21.57 -25.38
N LEU A 340 2.19 20.72 -26.26
CA LEU A 340 1.90 20.72 -27.69
C LEU A 340 0.43 20.35 -27.99
N LEU A 341 -0.12 19.37 -27.28
CA LEU A 341 -1.53 18.97 -27.45
C LEU A 341 -2.50 20.06 -27.00
N ILE A 342 -2.23 20.74 -25.89
CA ILE A 342 -3.07 21.83 -25.36
C ILE A 342 -2.87 23.09 -26.22
N GLY A 343 -1.63 23.45 -26.52
CA GLY A 343 -1.29 24.60 -27.35
C GLY A 343 -1.99 24.56 -28.70
N GLY A 344 -2.06 23.38 -29.32
CA GLY A 344 -2.81 23.16 -30.57
C GLY A 344 -4.30 23.56 -30.50
N THR A 345 -4.92 23.60 -29.30
CA THR A 345 -6.30 24.01 -29.14
C THR A 345 -6.53 25.54 -29.20
N GLN A 346 -5.46 26.30 -28.98
CA GLN A 346 -5.47 27.76 -28.90
C GLN A 346 -4.96 28.44 -30.19
N LEU A 347 -4.45 27.68 -31.15
CA LEU A 347 -3.83 28.18 -32.35
C LEU A 347 -4.83 28.20 -33.54
N PRO A 348 -4.59 29.04 -34.56
CA PRO A 348 -5.31 29.00 -35.84
C PRO A 348 -5.15 27.63 -36.53
N SER A 349 -6.10 27.26 -37.41
CA SER A 349 -6.25 25.89 -37.95
C SER A 349 -4.97 25.26 -38.51
N GLY A 350 -4.13 25.99 -39.24
CA GLY A 350 -2.88 25.45 -39.79
C GLY A 350 -1.83 25.06 -38.69
N PRO A 351 -1.39 26.03 -37.85
CA PRO A 351 -0.51 25.75 -36.74
C PRO A 351 -1.09 24.76 -35.71
N ALA A 352 -2.40 24.75 -35.52
CA ALA A 352 -3.10 23.81 -34.63
C ALA A 352 -2.91 22.36 -35.06
N ILE A 353 -3.04 22.05 -36.36
CA ILE A 353 -2.84 20.72 -36.91
C ILE A 353 -1.39 20.26 -36.69
N LEU A 354 -0.42 21.14 -36.98
CA LEU A 354 1.00 20.82 -36.80
C LEU A 354 1.33 20.57 -35.33
N SER A 355 0.87 21.45 -34.41
CA SER A 355 1.09 21.28 -32.97
C SER A 355 0.46 20.00 -32.43
N GLY A 356 -0.77 19.69 -32.85
CA GLY A 356 -1.45 18.44 -32.48
C GLY A 356 -0.71 17.19 -32.97
N PHE A 357 -0.26 17.20 -34.24
CA PHE A 357 0.52 16.10 -34.82
C PHE A 357 1.84 15.89 -34.07
N LEU A 358 2.61 16.96 -33.83
CA LEU A 358 3.84 16.90 -33.06
C LEU A 358 3.60 16.45 -31.61
N GLY A 359 2.50 16.87 -31.02
CA GLY A 359 2.08 16.43 -29.68
C GLY A 359 1.80 14.94 -29.63
N ILE A 360 1.05 14.37 -30.58
CA ILE A 360 0.76 12.94 -30.69
C ILE A 360 2.06 12.15 -30.91
N LEU A 361 2.93 12.61 -31.81
CA LEU A 361 4.19 11.95 -32.09
C LEU A 361 5.12 11.95 -30.85
N SER A 362 5.24 13.10 -30.19
CA SER A 362 6.03 13.25 -28.97
C SER A 362 5.47 12.37 -27.84
N LEU A 363 4.15 12.34 -27.63
CA LEU A 363 3.51 11.47 -26.65
C LEU A 363 3.77 9.99 -26.97
N SER A 364 3.73 9.61 -28.24
CA SER A 364 4.02 8.24 -28.68
C SER A 364 5.45 7.82 -28.32
N VAL A 365 6.43 8.68 -28.55
CA VAL A 365 7.83 8.42 -28.16
C VAL A 365 7.96 8.28 -26.65
N VAL A 366 7.38 9.20 -25.88
CA VAL A 366 7.42 9.16 -24.40
C VAL A 366 6.74 7.89 -23.89
N SER A 367 5.62 7.48 -24.48
CA SER A 367 4.86 6.28 -24.06
C SER A 367 5.63 4.97 -24.23
N ILE A 368 6.61 4.92 -25.12
CA ILE A 368 7.49 3.75 -25.28
C ILE A 368 8.52 3.67 -24.15
N TYR A 369 9.14 4.80 -23.80
CA TYR A 369 10.31 4.81 -22.91
C TYR A 369 9.94 5.02 -21.44
N LEU A 370 8.96 5.84 -21.15
CA LEU A 370 8.63 6.25 -19.77
C LEU A 370 8.28 5.08 -18.84
N PRO A 371 7.49 4.06 -19.25
CA PRO A 371 7.22 2.92 -18.37
C PRO A 371 8.49 2.15 -17.99
N LEU A 372 9.43 2.01 -18.93
CA LEU A 372 10.71 1.34 -18.71
C LEU A 372 11.65 2.17 -17.84
N LEU A 373 11.68 3.50 -18.04
CA LEU A 373 12.42 4.43 -17.18
C LEU A 373 11.92 4.41 -15.74
N GLN A 374 10.60 4.34 -15.53
CA GLN A 374 10.02 4.18 -14.20
C GLN A 374 10.43 2.86 -13.55
N VAL A 375 10.46 1.75 -14.28
CA VAL A 375 10.97 0.45 -13.79
C VAL A 375 12.45 0.53 -13.50
N HIS A 376 13.24 1.11 -14.40
CA HIS A 376 14.69 1.30 -14.22
C HIS A 376 14.97 2.12 -12.96
N TYR A 377 14.27 3.24 -12.78
CA TYR A 377 14.34 4.04 -11.56
C TYR A 377 14.00 3.22 -10.30
N GLY A 378 12.90 2.46 -10.31
CA GLY A 378 12.53 1.58 -9.21
C GLY A 378 13.60 0.54 -8.87
N THR A 379 14.40 0.10 -9.84
CA THR A 379 15.50 -0.85 -9.63
C THR A 379 16.76 -0.21 -9.08
N VAL A 380 17.12 0.98 -9.55
CA VAL A 380 18.36 1.72 -9.21
C VAL A 380 18.17 2.60 -7.98
N GLY A 381 16.98 3.18 -7.78
CA GLY A 381 16.66 4.06 -6.66
C GLY A 381 17.25 5.47 -6.71
N LYS A 382 17.89 5.87 -7.82
CA LYS A 382 18.50 7.20 -8.02
C LYS A 382 17.75 7.98 -9.10
N MET A 383 17.43 9.25 -8.84
CA MET A 383 16.58 10.08 -9.72
C MET A 383 17.09 10.17 -11.18
N HIS A 384 18.41 10.20 -11.40
CA HIS A 384 18.96 10.25 -12.76
C HIS A 384 18.53 9.05 -13.63
N ALA A 385 18.22 7.89 -13.03
CA ALA A 385 17.75 6.72 -13.76
C ALA A 385 16.42 6.95 -14.50
N LEU A 386 15.62 7.96 -14.13
CA LEU A 386 14.44 8.38 -14.88
C LEU A 386 14.77 9.03 -16.24
N PHE A 387 16.02 9.42 -16.45
CA PHE A 387 16.51 10.08 -17.67
C PHE A 387 17.56 9.24 -18.41
N ASP A 388 17.85 8.02 -17.94
CA ASP A 388 18.86 7.13 -18.52
C ASP A 388 18.30 6.35 -19.72
N LEU A 389 18.03 7.08 -20.81
CA LEU A 389 17.60 6.52 -22.08
C LEU A 389 18.58 5.49 -22.67
N PRO A 390 19.94 5.69 -22.62
CA PRO A 390 20.89 4.73 -23.16
C PRO A 390 20.74 3.34 -22.56
N GLU A 391 20.56 3.22 -21.24
CA GLU A 391 20.39 1.92 -20.58
C GLU A 391 19.05 1.26 -20.95
N VAL A 392 17.96 2.00 -20.95
CA VAL A 392 16.66 1.49 -21.39
C VAL A 392 16.72 1.04 -22.85
N PHE A 393 17.43 1.77 -23.72
CA PHE A 393 17.61 1.39 -25.11
C PHE A 393 18.37 0.08 -25.26
N LYS A 394 19.41 -0.16 -24.43
CA LYS A 394 20.14 -1.45 -24.40
C LYS A 394 19.20 -2.59 -24.01
N VAL A 395 18.33 -2.39 -23.02
CA VAL A 395 17.34 -3.39 -22.55
C VAL A 395 16.35 -3.74 -23.68
N ILE A 396 15.82 -2.74 -24.39
CA ILE A 396 14.92 -2.95 -25.53
C ILE A 396 15.61 -3.76 -26.64
N ARG A 397 16.90 -3.50 -26.90
CA ARG A 397 17.69 -4.25 -27.92
C ARG A 397 17.88 -5.72 -27.55
N LYS A 398 17.99 -6.04 -26.27
CA LYS A 398 18.18 -7.42 -25.80
C LYS A 398 16.93 -8.28 -25.99
N SER A 399 15.72 -7.74 -25.75
CA SER A 399 14.47 -8.50 -25.82
C SER A 399 13.31 -7.67 -26.39
N PRO A 400 13.37 -7.28 -27.70
CA PRO A 400 12.41 -6.36 -28.27
C PRO A 400 10.96 -6.86 -28.23
N LEU A 401 10.70 -8.13 -28.60
CA LEU A 401 9.34 -8.68 -28.63
C LEU A 401 8.67 -8.68 -27.25
N ARG A 402 9.40 -9.11 -26.22
CA ARG A 402 8.87 -9.15 -24.85
C ARG A 402 8.55 -7.76 -24.32
N ILE A 403 9.44 -6.80 -24.59
CA ILE A 403 9.24 -5.40 -24.19
C ILE A 403 8.07 -4.78 -24.96
N THR A 404 7.98 -5.03 -26.29
CA THR A 404 6.83 -4.56 -27.09
C THR A 404 5.51 -5.08 -26.55
N LEU A 405 5.42 -6.39 -26.28
CA LEU A 405 4.20 -6.98 -25.72
C LEU A 405 3.85 -6.41 -24.34
N ALA A 406 4.85 -6.28 -23.47
CA ALA A 406 4.63 -5.71 -22.14
C ALA A 406 4.20 -4.24 -22.21
N CYS A 407 4.80 -3.44 -23.11
CA CYS A 407 4.42 -2.05 -23.33
C CYS A 407 2.98 -1.94 -23.88
N THR A 408 2.63 -2.77 -24.86
CA THR A 408 1.26 -2.83 -25.41
C THR A 408 0.24 -3.16 -24.33
N LEU A 409 0.49 -4.18 -23.50
CA LEU A 409 -0.41 -4.56 -22.42
C LEU A 409 -0.46 -3.48 -21.32
N PHE A 410 0.65 -2.80 -21.05
CA PHE A 410 0.71 -1.69 -20.11
C PHE A 410 -0.18 -0.51 -20.56
N LEU A 411 -0.08 -0.12 -21.83
CA LEU A 411 -0.88 0.97 -22.40
C LEU A 411 -2.36 0.55 -22.52
N ALA A 412 -2.63 -0.69 -22.94
CA ALA A 412 -4.00 -1.22 -23.02
C ALA A 412 -4.68 -1.25 -21.65
N ALA A 413 -3.94 -1.58 -20.58
CA ALA A 413 -4.46 -1.56 -19.21
C ALA A 413 -4.81 -0.14 -18.71
N ALA A 414 -4.29 0.90 -19.35
CA ALA A 414 -4.65 2.28 -19.03
C ALA A 414 -5.94 2.75 -19.73
N LEU A 415 -6.36 2.12 -20.84
CA LEU A 415 -7.54 2.57 -21.61
C LEU A 415 -8.85 2.61 -20.80
N PRO A 416 -9.19 1.61 -19.95
CA PRO A 416 -10.40 1.66 -19.13
C PRO A 416 -10.50 2.89 -18.24
N LEU A 417 -9.36 3.45 -17.81
CA LEU A 417 -9.30 4.62 -16.94
C LEU A 417 -9.75 5.90 -17.66
N TYR A 418 -9.51 5.97 -18.96
CA TYR A 418 -9.98 7.10 -19.76
C TYR A 418 -11.49 7.05 -20.02
N ALA A 419 -12.11 5.87 -19.99
CA ALA A 419 -13.56 5.74 -20.08
C ALA A 419 -14.27 6.36 -18.86
N LEU A 420 -13.64 6.33 -17.69
CA LEU A 420 -14.18 6.97 -16.47
C LEU A 420 -14.18 8.51 -16.52
N LYS A 421 -13.51 9.12 -17.52
CA LYS A 421 -13.53 10.58 -17.72
C LYS A 421 -14.78 11.10 -18.46
N ILE A 422 -15.60 10.20 -18.99
CA ILE A 422 -16.77 10.58 -19.81
C ILE A 422 -17.88 11.13 -18.91
N GLU A 423 -18.04 10.57 -17.72
CA GLU A 423 -19.07 10.97 -16.77
C GLU A 423 -18.47 11.55 -15.49
N GLU A 424 -19.18 12.49 -14.89
CA GLU A 424 -18.88 13.01 -13.56
C GLU A 424 -19.25 11.94 -12.53
N ILE A 425 -18.28 11.54 -11.71
CA ILE A 425 -18.48 10.50 -10.72
C ILE A 425 -19.04 11.11 -9.43
N ASP A 426 -20.13 10.53 -8.92
CA ASP A 426 -20.71 10.93 -7.65
C ASP A 426 -19.62 10.97 -6.54
N PRO A 427 -19.56 12.06 -5.73
CA PRO A 427 -18.61 12.18 -4.64
C PRO A 427 -18.57 11.00 -3.66
N SER A 428 -19.69 10.27 -3.52
CA SER A 428 -19.74 9.04 -2.69
C SER A 428 -18.94 7.88 -3.28
N LEU A 429 -18.65 7.91 -4.59
CA LEU A 429 -17.95 6.87 -5.35
C LEU A 429 -16.51 7.26 -5.73
N VAL A 430 -15.93 8.28 -5.10
CA VAL A 430 -14.53 8.76 -5.38
C VAL A 430 -13.49 7.65 -5.29
N TRP A 431 -13.72 6.61 -4.49
CA TRP A 431 -12.83 5.44 -4.39
C TRP A 431 -12.87 4.51 -5.62
N LEU A 432 -13.94 4.56 -6.43
CA LEU A 432 -14.14 3.65 -7.56
C LEU A 432 -13.10 3.86 -8.69
N PRO A 433 -12.81 5.09 -9.15
CA PRO A 433 -11.68 5.33 -10.07
C PRO A 433 -10.36 4.80 -9.55
N GLY A 434 -10.11 4.98 -8.24
CA GLY A 434 -8.92 4.46 -7.59
C GLY A 434 -8.85 2.93 -7.63
N LEU A 435 -9.97 2.25 -7.41
CA LEU A 435 -10.05 0.78 -7.51
C LEU A 435 -9.75 0.29 -8.92
N VAL A 436 -10.40 0.87 -9.93
CA VAL A 436 -10.17 0.56 -11.34
C VAL A 436 -8.71 0.82 -11.71
N PHE A 437 -8.17 1.97 -11.28
CA PHE A 437 -6.76 2.31 -11.51
C PHE A 437 -5.81 1.24 -10.95
N ILE A 438 -5.95 0.85 -9.70
CA ILE A 438 -5.06 -0.14 -9.06
C ILE A 438 -5.22 -1.52 -9.69
N LEU A 439 -6.46 -1.92 -10.01
CA LEU A 439 -6.76 -3.23 -10.59
C LEU A 439 -6.05 -3.44 -11.93
N PHE A 440 -5.95 -2.39 -12.74
CA PHE A 440 -5.29 -2.45 -14.06
C PHE A 440 -3.81 -2.07 -13.99
N SER A 441 -3.45 -1.02 -13.25
CA SER A 441 -2.07 -0.51 -13.24
C SER A 441 -1.09 -1.40 -12.48
N LEU A 442 -1.50 -2.03 -11.36
CA LEU A 442 -0.62 -2.87 -10.57
C LEU A 442 -0.12 -4.10 -11.36
N PRO A 443 -0.99 -4.94 -11.97
CA PRO A 443 -0.53 -6.08 -12.75
C PRO A 443 0.25 -5.66 -14.00
N ALA A 444 -0.15 -4.56 -14.67
CA ALA A 444 0.55 -4.04 -15.83
C ALA A 444 1.99 -3.62 -15.48
N ARG A 445 2.18 -2.92 -14.37
CA ARG A 445 3.52 -2.53 -13.87
C ARG A 445 4.36 -3.72 -13.44
N LEU A 446 3.78 -4.72 -12.79
CA LEU A 446 4.49 -5.96 -12.43
C LEU A 446 4.95 -6.73 -13.68
N LEU A 447 4.10 -6.79 -14.71
CA LEU A 447 4.42 -7.43 -15.98
C LEU A 447 5.54 -6.69 -16.71
N MET A 448 5.48 -5.34 -16.74
CA MET A 448 6.53 -4.51 -17.33
C MET A 448 7.86 -4.72 -16.61
N ALA A 449 7.86 -4.71 -15.27
CA ALA A 449 9.04 -4.93 -14.46
C ALA A 449 9.63 -6.34 -14.63
N TRP A 450 8.79 -7.35 -14.72
CA TRP A 450 9.23 -8.72 -15.00
C TRP A 450 9.85 -8.85 -16.39
N SER A 451 9.26 -8.19 -17.39
CA SER A 451 9.77 -8.18 -18.75
C SER A 451 11.11 -7.46 -18.84
N TYR A 452 11.24 -6.34 -18.12
CA TYR A 452 12.50 -5.60 -17.96
C TYR A 452 13.58 -6.49 -17.30
N ALA A 453 13.29 -7.12 -16.15
CA ALA A 453 14.22 -7.98 -15.43
C ALA A 453 14.76 -9.12 -16.32
N ARG A 454 13.87 -9.79 -17.04
CA ARG A 454 14.23 -10.85 -17.98
C ARG A 454 15.00 -10.36 -19.20
N ALA A 455 14.82 -9.11 -19.59
CA ALA A 455 15.60 -8.51 -20.66
C ALA A 455 17.02 -8.13 -20.21
N VAL A 456 17.16 -7.65 -18.97
CA VAL A 456 18.49 -7.33 -18.38
C VAL A 456 19.35 -8.58 -18.24
N GLU A 457 18.78 -9.69 -17.79
CA GLU A 457 19.46 -10.98 -17.58
C GLU A 457 20.00 -11.58 -18.90
N ARG A 458 19.40 -11.21 -20.01
CA ARG A 458 19.79 -11.77 -21.30
C ARG A 458 21.14 -11.19 -21.75
N GLU A 459 22.15 -12.03 -21.91
CA GLU A 459 23.48 -11.63 -22.35
C GLU A 459 23.53 -11.28 -23.85
N SER A 460 22.88 -12.12 -24.67
CA SER A 460 22.88 -11.95 -26.12
C SER A 460 21.83 -10.95 -26.61
N GLN A 461 22.23 -10.09 -27.52
CA GLN A 461 21.27 -9.24 -28.24
C GLN A 461 20.53 -10.06 -29.31
N THR A 462 19.24 -9.75 -29.49
CA THR A 462 18.45 -10.34 -30.58
C THR A 462 19.13 -10.03 -31.96
N ARG A 463 19.13 -10.98 -32.86
CA ARG A 463 19.71 -10.81 -34.20
C ARG A 463 19.14 -9.56 -34.89
N TRP A 464 19.98 -8.79 -35.60
CA TRP A 464 19.64 -7.52 -36.24
C TRP A 464 18.41 -7.61 -37.15
N PHE A 465 18.25 -8.68 -37.93
CA PHE A 465 17.13 -8.92 -38.84
C PHE A 465 15.77 -8.97 -38.16
N TRP A 466 15.69 -9.56 -36.95
CA TRP A 466 14.45 -9.63 -36.16
C TRP A 466 14.16 -8.37 -35.37
N ARG A 467 15.13 -7.49 -35.16
CA ARG A 467 14.92 -6.26 -34.37
C ARG A 467 14.04 -5.25 -35.10
N TRP A 468 14.19 -5.10 -36.41
CA TRP A 468 13.47 -4.10 -37.20
C TRP A 468 11.95 -4.36 -37.24
N PRO A 469 11.46 -5.52 -37.68
CA PRO A 469 10.02 -5.78 -37.73
C PRO A 469 9.35 -5.78 -36.33
N VAL A 470 10.07 -6.25 -35.30
CA VAL A 470 9.52 -6.25 -33.91
C VAL A 470 9.47 -4.83 -33.35
N ARG A 471 10.41 -3.96 -33.70
CA ARG A 471 10.35 -2.55 -33.28
C ARG A 471 9.25 -1.77 -34.00
N SER A 472 9.00 -2.06 -35.27
CA SER A 472 7.88 -1.43 -35.97
C SER A 472 6.53 -1.86 -35.40
N LEU A 473 6.42 -3.06 -34.83
CA LEU A 473 5.20 -3.58 -34.22
C LEU A 473 4.77 -2.80 -32.96
N ILE A 474 5.66 -2.04 -32.30
CA ILE A 474 5.30 -1.22 -31.14
C ILE A 474 4.51 0.04 -31.53
N TRP A 475 4.72 0.56 -32.74
CA TRP A 475 4.14 1.83 -33.17
C TRP A 475 2.60 1.81 -33.27
N PRO A 476 1.93 0.79 -33.87
CA PRO A 476 0.48 0.78 -33.96
C PRO A 476 -0.24 0.91 -32.60
N PRO A 477 0.04 0.10 -31.56
CA PRO A 477 -0.62 0.25 -30.28
C PRO A 477 -0.28 1.56 -29.55
N VAL A 478 0.95 2.05 -29.71
CA VAL A 478 1.40 3.31 -29.09
C VAL A 478 0.74 4.51 -29.77
N LEU A 479 0.69 4.54 -31.12
CA LEU A 479 -0.02 5.59 -31.87
C LEU A 479 -1.51 5.56 -31.55
N PHE A 480 -2.13 4.38 -31.52
CA PHE A 480 -3.53 4.23 -31.11
C PHE A 480 -3.76 4.83 -29.71
N PHE A 481 -2.91 4.49 -28.75
CA PHE A 481 -2.99 5.05 -27.39
C PHE A 481 -2.85 6.58 -27.40
N SER A 482 -1.86 7.13 -28.13
CA SER A 482 -1.60 8.57 -28.16
C SER A 482 -2.72 9.34 -28.84
N ILE A 483 -3.29 8.80 -29.93
CA ILE A 483 -4.47 9.37 -30.60
C ILE A 483 -5.68 9.30 -29.66
N PHE A 484 -5.91 8.14 -29.01
CA PHE A 484 -6.99 7.95 -28.07
C PHE A 484 -6.92 8.99 -26.93
N VAL A 485 -5.74 9.16 -26.29
CA VAL A 485 -5.51 10.17 -25.26
C VAL A 485 -5.81 11.57 -25.78
N SER A 486 -5.36 11.91 -26.99
CA SER A 486 -5.59 13.24 -27.59
C SER A 486 -7.08 13.52 -27.87
N VAL A 487 -7.86 12.48 -28.18
CA VAL A 487 -9.32 12.58 -28.43
C VAL A 487 -10.09 12.71 -27.12
N THR A 488 -9.58 12.23 -25.99
CA THR A 488 -10.30 12.32 -24.70
C THR A 488 -10.63 13.75 -24.26
N ARG A 489 -9.92 14.77 -24.78
CA ARG A 489 -10.27 16.18 -24.54
C ARG A 489 -11.67 16.57 -25.03
N PHE A 490 -12.21 15.87 -26.04
CA PHE A 490 -13.54 16.13 -26.59
C PHE A 490 -14.65 15.35 -25.88
N THR A 491 -14.29 14.27 -25.18
CA THR A 491 -15.23 13.38 -24.50
C THR A 491 -15.19 13.54 -22.98
N SER A 492 -14.09 14.10 -22.43
CA SER A 492 -13.94 14.34 -21.00
C SER A 492 -14.74 15.56 -20.56
N TRP A 493 -15.45 15.45 -19.45
CA TRP A 493 -16.12 16.59 -18.83
C TRP A 493 -15.14 17.72 -18.43
N GLY A 494 -13.87 17.41 -18.11
CA GLY A 494 -12.78 18.37 -17.84
C GLY A 494 -12.20 19.03 -19.10
N GLY A 495 -12.63 18.67 -20.31
CA GLY A 495 -12.15 19.24 -21.57
C GLY A 495 -10.64 19.12 -21.76
N ALA A 496 -9.98 20.24 -22.13
CA ALA A 496 -8.53 20.27 -22.38
C ALA A 496 -7.69 19.96 -21.13
N PHE A 497 -8.20 20.26 -19.93
CA PHE A 497 -7.51 19.93 -18.68
C PHE A 497 -7.36 18.43 -18.46
N GLY A 498 -8.26 17.62 -19.01
CA GLY A 498 -8.16 16.17 -19.00
C GLY A 498 -6.86 15.63 -19.64
N LEU A 499 -6.16 16.42 -20.47
CA LEU A 499 -4.89 16.05 -21.09
C LEU A 499 -3.70 16.02 -20.08
N PHE A 500 -3.81 16.69 -18.94
CA PHE A 500 -2.80 16.58 -17.86
C PHE A 500 -2.86 15.26 -17.10
N GLU A 501 -3.98 14.56 -17.20
CA GLU A 501 -4.19 13.30 -16.50
C GLU A 501 -3.70 12.11 -17.33
N HIS A 502 -2.43 11.81 -17.20
CA HIS A 502 -1.81 10.67 -17.87
C HIS A 502 -1.90 9.39 -17.02
N HIS A 503 -3.05 8.72 -17.07
CA HIS A 503 -3.35 7.55 -16.22
C HIS A 503 -2.41 6.35 -16.40
N ALA A 504 -1.75 6.21 -17.53
CA ALA A 504 -0.74 5.18 -17.73
C ALA A 504 0.50 5.39 -16.84
N PHE A 505 0.90 6.64 -16.63
CA PHE A 505 2.18 7.00 -16.02
C PHE A 505 2.03 7.62 -14.63
N LEU A 506 0.97 8.41 -14.46
CA LEU A 506 0.62 9.10 -13.22
C LEU A 506 -0.63 8.47 -12.60
N ILE A 507 -0.96 8.91 -11.40
CA ILE A 507 -2.17 8.51 -10.70
C ILE A 507 -3.31 9.45 -11.09
N PRO A 508 -4.57 9.00 -11.16
CA PRO A 508 -5.71 9.88 -11.30
C PRO A 508 -5.68 10.97 -10.23
N ALA A 509 -5.94 12.21 -10.63
CA ALA A 509 -5.96 13.35 -9.73
C ALA A 509 -7.42 13.79 -9.48
N PRO A 510 -8.18 13.12 -8.59
CA PRO A 510 -9.59 13.46 -8.37
C PRO A 510 -9.77 14.87 -7.79
N PHE A 511 -8.73 15.46 -7.22
CA PHE A 511 -8.78 16.83 -6.68
C PHE A 511 -8.82 17.91 -7.77
N MET A 512 -8.48 17.63 -9.02
CA MET A 512 -8.75 18.58 -10.13
C MET A 512 -10.25 18.70 -10.43
N GLN A 513 -11.07 17.84 -9.84
CA GLN A 513 -12.53 17.91 -9.91
C GLN A 513 -13.14 18.84 -8.86
N TRP A 514 -12.34 19.35 -7.91
CA TRP A 514 -12.79 20.21 -6.81
C TRP A 514 -12.50 21.71 -7.04
N PHE A 515 -11.82 22.04 -8.12
CA PHE A 515 -11.54 23.38 -8.60
C PHE A 515 -12.21 23.63 -9.95
#